data_d817fab99998197472c423fcb46cf9c0
#
_entry.id   d817fab99998197472c423fcb46cf9c0
#
_cell.length_a   1.000
_cell.length_b   1.000
_cell.length_c   1.000
_cell.angle_alpha   90.00
_cell.angle_beta   90.00
_cell.angle_gamma   90.00
#
_symmetry.space_group_name_H-M   'P 1'
#
loop_
_entity.id
_entity.type
_entity.pdbx_description
1 polymer ?
#
loop_
_entity_poly.entity_id
_entity_poly.type
_entity_poly.pdbx_seq_one_letter_code
_entity_poly.pdbx_strand_id
1 'polypeptide(L)'
;MYFLQGLLVGLATFAPIGMQNLFIINTALVQPLPRILLTITIIGLFDMTLSTAAFYGIGALLEAWPTFKLIILIAGGMLVAYMGYKTCKATPSLKKVDTNIPIKNILLMALLVTWGNPQAVIDASMMLGAFRANIPAESIYHFFFGFLAGTMYVLAKKIKISHLVWINRVCGTVLIIYGIKLVYDGIVMMLSI
;
A
#
# COMPACT_ATOMS: atom_id res chain seq x y z
N MET A 1 -1.61 15.15 -13.27
CA MET A 1 -0.59 15.09 -12.20
C MET A 1 -0.96 14.06 -11.11
N TYR A 2 -2.15 14.12 -10.53
CA TYR A 2 -2.56 13.25 -9.42
C TYR A 2 -2.68 11.76 -9.77
N PHE A 3 -3.04 11.38 -11.01
CA PHE A 3 -3.00 9.99 -11.46
C PHE A 3 -1.59 9.39 -11.38
N LEU A 4 -0.57 10.12 -11.87
CA LEU A 4 0.82 9.66 -11.79
C LEU A 4 1.31 9.59 -10.34
N GLN A 5 0.89 10.53 -9.50
CA GLN A 5 1.18 10.49 -8.07
C GLN A 5 0.57 9.25 -7.41
N GLY A 6 -0.69 8.95 -7.67
CA GLY A 6 -1.35 7.74 -7.20
C GLY A 6 -0.63 6.47 -7.68
N LEU A 7 -0.30 6.40 -8.97
CA LEU A 7 0.43 5.28 -9.56
C LEU A 7 1.78 5.06 -8.88
N LEU A 8 2.57 6.11 -8.67
CA LEU A 8 3.86 6.01 -7.97
C LEU A 8 3.70 5.56 -6.52
N VAL A 9 2.69 6.07 -5.81
CA VAL A 9 2.39 5.65 -4.43
C VAL A 9 1.95 4.19 -4.40
N GLY A 10 1.07 3.75 -5.29
CA GLY A 10 0.65 2.35 -5.40
C GLY A 10 1.84 1.42 -5.69
N LEU A 11 2.70 1.80 -6.64
CA LEU A 11 3.94 1.06 -6.93
C LEU A 11 4.83 0.98 -5.68
N ALA A 12 5.08 2.12 -5.02
CA ALA A 12 6.00 2.20 -3.89
C ALA A 12 5.48 1.44 -2.65
N THR A 13 4.18 1.38 -2.46
CA THR A 13 3.55 0.71 -1.32
C THR A 13 3.54 -0.81 -1.47
N PHE A 14 3.26 -1.31 -2.68
CA PHE A 14 3.08 -2.75 -2.92
C PHE A 14 4.32 -3.45 -3.52
N ALA A 15 5.31 -2.70 -4.03
CA ALA A 15 6.56 -3.29 -4.52
C ALA A 15 7.45 -3.89 -3.41
N PRO A 16 7.50 -3.34 -2.17
CA PRO A 16 8.29 -3.94 -1.09
C PRO A 16 7.76 -5.32 -0.70
N ILE A 17 8.69 -6.21 -0.32
CA ILE A 17 8.32 -7.57 0.04
C ILE A 17 7.73 -7.61 1.45
N GLY A 18 6.40 -7.74 1.53
CA GLY A 18 5.66 -8.14 2.73
C GLY A 18 5.33 -9.63 2.73
N MET A 19 4.67 -10.11 3.78
CA MET A 19 4.20 -11.50 3.91
C MET A 19 3.36 -11.96 2.70
N GLN A 20 2.56 -11.08 2.17
CA GLN A 20 1.69 -11.27 1.02
C GLN A 20 2.46 -11.50 -0.28
N ASN A 21 3.47 -10.67 -0.55
CA ASN A 21 4.33 -10.82 -1.73
C ASN A 21 5.17 -12.10 -1.63
N LEU A 22 5.62 -12.48 -0.42
CA LEU A 22 6.30 -13.75 -0.20
C LEU A 22 5.39 -14.95 -0.50
N PHE A 23 4.12 -14.89 -0.12
CA PHE A 23 3.16 -15.94 -0.44
C PHE A 23 2.95 -16.07 -1.96
N ILE A 24 2.81 -14.96 -2.69
CA ILE A 24 2.70 -14.95 -4.16
C ILE A 24 3.96 -15.52 -4.81
N ILE A 25 5.16 -15.08 -4.36
CA ILE A 25 6.44 -15.57 -4.90
C ILE A 25 6.59 -17.07 -4.67
N ASN A 26 6.32 -17.57 -3.45
CA ASN A 26 6.41 -18.99 -3.14
C ASN A 26 5.39 -19.80 -3.96
N THR A 27 4.17 -19.30 -4.13
CA THR A 27 3.18 -19.94 -5.00
C THR A 27 3.67 -20.00 -6.45
N ALA A 28 4.31 -18.93 -6.95
CA ALA A 28 4.84 -18.87 -8.31
C ALA A 28 6.01 -19.83 -8.56
N LEU A 29 6.74 -20.24 -7.52
CA LEU A 29 7.86 -21.19 -7.65
C LEU A 29 7.41 -22.66 -7.74
N VAL A 30 6.24 -23.01 -7.19
CA VAL A 30 5.83 -24.42 -7.02
C VAL A 30 4.48 -24.77 -7.64
N GLN A 31 3.67 -23.78 -8.03
CA GLN A 31 2.33 -23.99 -8.54
C GLN A 31 2.20 -23.69 -10.05
N PRO A 32 1.26 -24.33 -10.75
CA PRO A 32 0.99 -24.06 -12.15
C PRO A 32 0.38 -22.66 -12.34
N LEU A 33 0.59 -22.09 -13.53
CA LEU A 33 0.18 -20.73 -13.88
C LEU A 33 -1.28 -20.36 -13.51
N PRO A 34 -2.29 -21.22 -13.78
CA PRO A 34 -3.69 -20.88 -13.41
C PRO A 34 -3.86 -20.64 -11.91
N ARG A 35 -3.15 -21.40 -11.08
CA ARG A 35 -3.22 -21.26 -9.62
C ARG A 35 -2.49 -20.02 -9.12
N ILE A 36 -1.40 -19.66 -9.77
CA ILE A 36 -0.68 -18.40 -9.49
C ILE A 36 -1.59 -17.21 -9.79
N LEU A 37 -2.23 -17.21 -10.96
CA LEU A 37 -3.15 -16.14 -11.37
C LEU A 37 -4.33 -16.02 -10.42
N LEU A 38 -4.94 -17.15 -10.02
CA LEU A 38 -6.03 -17.19 -9.05
C LEU A 38 -5.59 -16.57 -7.71
N THR A 39 -4.43 -16.96 -7.19
CA THR A 39 -3.90 -16.43 -5.92
C THR A 39 -3.68 -14.92 -5.99
N ILE A 40 -3.04 -14.43 -7.07
CA ILE A 40 -2.81 -12.99 -7.29
C ILE A 40 -4.14 -12.23 -7.35
N THR A 41 -5.13 -12.77 -8.07
CA THR A 41 -6.45 -12.14 -8.20
C THR A 41 -7.17 -12.07 -6.86
N ILE A 42 -7.19 -13.15 -6.08
CA ILE A 42 -7.82 -13.18 -4.76
C ILE A 42 -7.18 -12.14 -3.83
N ILE A 43 -5.85 -12.17 -3.71
CA ILE A 43 -5.12 -11.22 -2.86
C ILE A 43 -5.37 -9.79 -3.33
N GLY A 44 -5.26 -9.53 -4.62
CA GLY A 44 -5.50 -8.21 -5.20
C GLY A 44 -6.91 -7.68 -4.93
N LEU A 45 -7.93 -8.53 -4.99
CA LEU A 45 -9.30 -8.14 -4.64
C LEU A 45 -9.42 -7.73 -3.17
N PHE A 46 -8.84 -8.49 -2.24
CA PHE A 46 -8.87 -8.13 -0.82
C PHE A 46 -8.11 -6.83 -0.55
N ASP A 47 -6.96 -6.62 -1.19
CA ASP A 47 -6.20 -5.35 -1.09
C ASP A 47 -6.97 -4.16 -1.64
N MET A 48 -7.65 -4.34 -2.77
CA MET A 48 -8.50 -3.30 -3.33
C MET A 48 -9.65 -2.94 -2.41
N THR A 49 -10.31 -3.93 -1.78
CA THR A 49 -11.40 -3.65 -0.82
C THR A 49 -10.88 -2.91 0.40
N LEU A 50 -9.74 -3.31 0.96
CA LEU A 50 -9.11 -2.63 2.10
C LEU A 50 -8.69 -1.21 1.73
N SER A 51 -8.02 -1.03 0.59
CA SER A 51 -7.58 0.28 0.12
C SER A 51 -8.76 1.22 -0.15
N THR A 52 -9.85 0.69 -0.73
CA THR A 52 -11.08 1.46 -0.98
C THR A 52 -11.72 1.88 0.33
N ALA A 53 -11.88 0.96 1.27
CA ALA A 53 -12.45 1.26 2.58
C ALA A 53 -11.59 2.27 3.37
N ALA A 54 -10.26 2.10 3.35
CA ALA A 54 -9.33 3.02 3.99
C ALA A 54 -9.40 4.42 3.38
N PHE A 55 -9.37 4.52 2.06
CA PHE A 55 -9.34 5.80 1.35
C PHE A 55 -10.63 6.60 1.50
N TYR A 56 -11.78 5.97 1.28
CA TYR A 56 -13.09 6.64 1.35
C TYR A 56 -13.62 6.73 2.78
N GLY A 57 -13.38 5.73 3.63
CA GLY A 57 -13.77 5.77 5.03
C GLY A 57 -13.09 6.90 5.80
N ILE A 58 -11.77 7.06 5.64
CA ILE A 58 -11.04 8.18 6.22
C ILE A 58 -11.45 9.50 5.56
N GLY A 59 -11.73 9.50 4.24
CA GLY A 59 -12.19 10.70 3.52
C GLY A 59 -13.41 11.35 4.16
N ALA A 60 -14.42 10.58 4.50
CA ALA A 60 -15.64 11.06 5.16
C ALA A 60 -15.35 11.69 6.55
N LEU A 61 -14.43 11.10 7.31
CA LEU A 61 -13.99 11.66 8.61
C LEU A 61 -13.23 12.99 8.44
N LEU A 62 -12.41 13.12 7.40
CA LEU A 62 -11.64 14.34 7.12
C LEU A 62 -12.54 15.53 6.74
N GLU A 63 -13.63 15.26 6.02
CA GLU A 63 -14.61 16.27 5.64
C GLU A 63 -15.42 16.77 6.86
N ALA A 64 -15.73 15.86 7.80
CA ALA A 64 -16.50 16.19 8.99
C ALA A 64 -15.67 16.95 10.05
N TRP A 65 -14.35 16.73 10.14
CA TRP A 65 -13.53 17.22 11.24
C TRP A 65 -12.17 17.75 10.78
N PRO A 66 -12.02 19.10 10.61
CA PRO A 66 -10.76 19.72 10.15
C PRO A 66 -9.55 19.45 11.05
N THR A 67 -9.75 19.40 12.37
CA THR A 67 -8.68 19.05 13.33
C THR A 67 -8.16 17.65 13.11
N PHE A 68 -9.04 16.71 12.74
CA PHE A 68 -8.66 15.35 12.40
C PHE A 68 -7.78 15.30 11.15
N LYS A 69 -8.03 16.18 10.17
CA LYS A 69 -7.20 16.34 8.99
C LYS A 69 -5.75 16.68 9.35
N LEU A 70 -5.55 17.61 10.28
CA LEU A 70 -4.22 18.00 10.76
C LEU A 70 -3.48 16.81 11.40
N ILE A 71 -4.16 16.08 12.28
CA ILE A 71 -3.59 14.89 12.94
C ILE A 71 -3.18 13.84 11.91
N ILE A 72 -4.05 13.57 10.94
CA ILE A 72 -3.80 12.57 9.89
C ILE A 72 -2.64 13.00 8.97
N LEU A 73 -2.52 14.28 8.62
CA LEU A 73 -1.39 14.75 7.81
C LEU A 73 -0.06 14.59 8.54
N ILE A 74 0.03 14.97 9.79
CA ILE A 74 1.28 14.88 10.55
C ILE A 74 1.59 13.42 10.93
N ALA A 75 0.67 12.72 11.60
CA ALA A 75 0.89 11.36 12.05
C ALA A 75 1.01 10.38 10.88
N GLY A 76 0.12 10.50 9.87
CA GLY A 76 0.16 9.68 8.65
C GLY A 76 1.41 9.94 7.82
N GLY A 77 1.82 11.22 7.68
CA GLY A 77 3.05 11.59 6.99
C GLY A 77 4.31 11.01 7.67
N MET A 78 4.38 11.08 9.01
CA MET A 78 5.45 10.43 9.78
C MET A 78 5.45 8.90 9.59
N LEU A 79 4.28 8.27 9.60
CA LEU A 79 4.14 6.84 9.35
C LEU A 79 4.62 6.47 7.95
N VAL A 80 4.22 7.22 6.92
CA VAL A 80 4.64 7.00 5.52
C VAL A 80 6.17 7.13 5.40
N ALA A 81 6.78 8.13 6.02
CA ALA A 81 8.24 8.30 6.04
C ALA A 81 8.94 7.13 6.77
N TYR A 82 8.39 6.69 7.90
CA TYR A 82 8.89 5.53 8.64
C TYR A 82 8.77 4.22 7.83
N MET A 83 7.64 4.00 7.16
CA MET A 83 7.47 2.85 6.26
C MET A 83 8.49 2.89 5.11
N GLY A 84 8.72 4.06 4.52
CA GLY A 84 9.75 4.26 3.50
C GLY A 84 11.14 3.90 4.01
N TYR A 85 11.51 4.34 5.22
CA TYR A 85 12.78 3.99 5.85
C TYR A 85 12.93 2.47 6.10
N LYS A 86 11.89 1.83 6.64
CA LYS A 86 11.87 0.35 6.80
C LYS A 86 12.02 -0.36 5.47
N THR A 87 11.32 0.13 4.43
CA THR A 87 11.39 -0.42 3.08
C THR A 87 12.80 -0.33 2.50
N CYS A 88 13.49 0.81 2.65
CA CYS A 88 14.88 0.97 2.20
C CYS A 88 15.84 -0.04 2.85
N LYS A 89 15.59 -0.39 4.12
CA LYS A 89 16.41 -1.34 4.89
C LYS A 89 15.98 -2.80 4.77
N ALA A 90 14.82 -3.07 4.16
CA ALA A 90 14.28 -4.42 4.06
C ALA A 90 15.17 -5.30 3.18
N THR A 91 15.67 -6.39 3.77
CA THR A 91 16.37 -7.46 3.06
C THR A 91 15.36 -8.57 2.74
N PRO A 92 15.20 -8.95 1.46
CA PRO A 92 14.30 -10.01 1.08
C PRO A 92 14.76 -11.34 1.70
N SER A 93 13.94 -11.93 2.56
CA SER A 93 14.16 -13.29 3.06
C SER A 93 13.08 -14.21 2.52
N LEU A 94 13.47 -15.22 1.73
CA LEU A 94 12.55 -16.26 1.28
C LEU A 94 12.32 -17.25 2.41
N LYS A 95 11.25 -17.08 3.19
CA LYS A 95 10.74 -18.15 4.03
C LYS A 95 9.90 -19.08 3.16
N LYS A 96 10.20 -20.40 3.20
CA LYS A 96 9.35 -21.40 2.54
C LYS A 96 7.97 -21.35 3.20
N VAL A 97 6.96 -21.00 2.42
CA VAL A 97 5.55 -21.06 2.82
C VAL A 97 4.93 -22.23 2.08
N ASP A 98 4.18 -23.08 2.76
CA ASP A 98 3.42 -24.14 2.11
C ASP A 98 2.37 -23.53 1.21
N THR A 99 2.46 -23.81 -0.09
CA THR A 99 1.58 -23.24 -1.11
C THR A 99 0.62 -24.28 -1.70
N ASN A 100 0.74 -25.55 -1.30
CA ASN A 100 -0.17 -26.60 -1.74
C ASN A 100 -1.44 -26.65 -0.89
N ILE A 101 -2.14 -25.51 -0.82
CA ILE A 101 -3.33 -25.33 0.00
C ILE A 101 -4.60 -25.25 -0.87
N PRO A 102 -5.76 -25.73 -0.38
CA PRO A 102 -7.04 -25.59 -1.08
C PRO A 102 -7.39 -24.10 -1.34
N ILE A 103 -8.18 -23.85 -2.37
CA ILE A 103 -8.62 -22.47 -2.74
C ILE A 103 -9.30 -21.77 -1.55
N LYS A 104 -10.10 -22.51 -0.78
CA LYS A 104 -10.75 -22.01 0.44
C LYS A 104 -9.74 -21.45 1.45
N ASN A 105 -8.60 -22.08 1.57
CA ASN A 105 -7.53 -21.62 2.46
C ASN A 105 -6.78 -20.42 1.88
N ILE A 106 -6.68 -20.30 0.55
CA ILE A 106 -6.13 -19.09 -0.10
C ILE A 106 -7.03 -17.87 0.23
N LEU A 107 -8.36 -18.03 0.12
CA LEU A 107 -9.32 -16.99 0.50
C LEU A 107 -9.19 -16.59 1.96
N LEU A 108 -9.12 -17.57 2.86
CA LEU A 108 -8.95 -17.33 4.29
C LEU A 108 -7.62 -16.64 4.60
N MET A 109 -6.53 -17.09 3.98
CA MET A 109 -5.21 -16.47 4.12
C MET A 109 -5.21 -15.02 3.61
N ALA A 110 -5.79 -14.77 2.44
CA ALA A 110 -5.91 -13.41 1.90
C ALA A 110 -6.70 -12.50 2.83
N LEU A 111 -7.83 -12.99 3.36
CA LEU A 111 -8.63 -12.24 4.33
C LEU A 111 -7.84 -11.94 5.61
N LEU A 112 -7.16 -12.93 6.17
CA LEU A 112 -6.40 -12.77 7.41
C LEU A 112 -5.17 -11.86 7.24
N VAL A 113 -4.47 -11.94 6.11
CA VAL A 113 -3.27 -11.12 5.87
C VAL A 113 -3.64 -9.66 5.56
N THR A 114 -4.80 -9.40 4.95
CA THR A 114 -5.30 -8.04 4.67
C THR A 114 -6.14 -7.51 5.83
N TRP A 115 -7.37 -7.95 5.96
CA TRP A 115 -8.33 -7.43 6.93
C TRP A 115 -8.11 -7.92 8.36
N GLY A 116 -7.61 -9.15 8.54
CA GLY A 116 -7.27 -9.71 9.85
C GLY A 116 -5.94 -9.21 10.42
N ASN A 117 -5.17 -8.46 9.67
CA ASN A 117 -3.91 -7.88 10.12
C ASN A 117 -4.12 -6.42 10.56
N PRO A 118 -4.15 -6.15 11.89
CA PRO A 118 -4.38 -4.79 12.39
C PRO A 118 -3.35 -3.78 11.85
N GLN A 119 -2.10 -4.23 11.68
CA GLN A 119 -1.04 -3.37 11.14
C GLN A 119 -1.33 -2.95 9.70
N ALA A 120 -1.79 -3.87 8.84
CA ALA A 120 -2.14 -3.56 7.46
C ALA A 120 -3.31 -2.58 7.38
N VAL A 121 -4.32 -2.75 8.26
CA VAL A 121 -5.47 -1.84 8.34
C VAL A 121 -5.04 -0.44 8.79
N ILE A 122 -4.21 -0.34 9.84
CA ILE A 122 -3.69 0.93 10.34
C ILE A 122 -2.82 1.60 9.28
N ASP A 123 -1.86 0.89 8.69
CA ASP A 123 -0.95 1.42 7.68
C ASP A 123 -1.72 1.93 6.45
N ALA A 124 -2.68 1.15 5.94
CA ALA A 124 -3.51 1.56 4.82
C ALA A 124 -4.37 2.79 5.18
N SER A 125 -5.01 2.79 6.34
CA SER A 125 -5.89 3.89 6.77
C SER A 125 -5.11 5.18 6.97
N MET A 126 -3.99 5.14 7.67
CA MET A 126 -3.18 6.33 7.93
C MET A 126 -2.47 6.85 6.68
N MET A 127 -1.91 5.95 5.87
CA MET A 127 -1.22 6.33 4.64
C MET A 127 -2.19 6.91 3.61
N LEU A 128 -3.23 6.15 3.26
CA LEU A 128 -4.21 6.60 2.25
C LEU A 128 -5.04 7.78 2.76
N GLY A 129 -5.31 7.83 4.07
CA GLY A 129 -5.93 8.98 4.73
C GLY A 129 -5.10 10.25 4.60
N ALA A 130 -3.78 10.17 4.84
CA ALA A 130 -2.87 11.29 4.68
C ALA A 130 -2.81 11.81 3.22
N PHE A 131 -2.76 10.90 2.24
CA PHE A 131 -2.86 11.28 0.83
C PHE A 131 -4.23 11.89 0.51
N ARG A 132 -5.32 11.29 0.99
CA ARG A 132 -6.69 11.79 0.79
C ARG A 132 -6.88 13.21 1.37
N ALA A 133 -6.27 13.49 2.52
CA ALA A 133 -6.31 14.79 3.17
C ALA A 133 -5.61 15.91 2.37
N ASN A 134 -4.62 15.54 1.54
CA ASN A 134 -3.80 16.49 0.78
C ASN A 134 -4.28 16.68 -0.67
N ILE A 135 -5.18 15.82 -1.17
CA ILE A 135 -5.63 15.84 -2.56
C ILE A 135 -6.91 16.68 -2.68
N PRO A 136 -6.98 17.63 -3.65
CA PRO A 136 -8.22 18.37 -3.94
C PRO A 136 -9.37 17.44 -4.33
N ALA A 137 -10.59 17.79 -3.93
CA ALA A 137 -11.78 16.97 -4.14
C ALA A 137 -11.98 16.52 -5.60
N GLU A 138 -11.74 17.40 -6.55
CA GLU A 138 -11.81 17.17 -8.01
C GLU A 138 -10.79 16.14 -8.54
N SER A 139 -9.70 15.92 -7.81
CA SER A 139 -8.60 15.05 -8.22
C SER A 139 -8.55 13.70 -7.50
N ILE A 140 -9.47 13.47 -6.58
CA ILE A 140 -9.54 12.26 -5.74
C ILE A 140 -9.60 10.99 -6.59
N TYR A 141 -10.50 10.95 -7.57
CA TYR A 141 -10.67 9.80 -8.43
C TYR A 141 -9.42 9.53 -9.29
N HIS A 142 -8.78 10.58 -9.81
CA HIS A 142 -7.55 10.44 -10.59
C HIS A 142 -6.42 9.81 -9.76
N PHE A 143 -6.24 10.27 -8.52
CA PHE A 143 -5.25 9.68 -7.62
C PHE A 143 -5.59 8.22 -7.30
N PHE A 144 -6.84 7.95 -6.92
CA PHE A 144 -7.25 6.62 -6.50
C PHE A 144 -7.14 5.58 -7.62
N PHE A 145 -7.58 5.93 -8.83
CA PHE A 145 -7.39 5.05 -10.01
C PHE A 145 -5.91 4.84 -10.34
N GLY A 146 -5.09 5.88 -10.23
CA GLY A 146 -3.63 5.73 -10.36
C GLY A 146 -3.05 4.77 -9.33
N PHE A 147 -3.44 4.92 -8.06
CA PHE A 147 -3.04 4.03 -6.96
C PHE A 147 -3.41 2.57 -7.23
N LEU A 148 -4.66 2.31 -7.61
CA LEU A 148 -5.11 0.96 -7.97
C LEU A 148 -4.34 0.39 -9.17
N ALA A 149 -4.08 1.19 -10.20
CA ALA A 149 -3.30 0.78 -11.35
C ALA A 149 -1.86 0.41 -10.97
N GLY A 150 -1.21 1.20 -10.11
CA GLY A 150 0.12 0.92 -9.57
C GLY A 150 0.17 -0.37 -8.76
N THR A 151 -0.80 -0.56 -7.88
CA THR A 151 -0.97 -1.78 -7.07
C THR A 151 -1.12 -3.02 -7.96
N MET A 152 -2.05 -2.97 -8.93
CA MET A 152 -2.29 -4.08 -9.86
C MET A 152 -1.07 -4.40 -10.71
N TYR A 153 -0.35 -3.39 -11.18
CA TYR A 153 0.88 -3.60 -11.94
C TYR A 153 1.93 -4.39 -11.15
N VAL A 154 2.13 -4.05 -9.86
CA VAL A 154 3.08 -4.79 -9.01
C VAL A 154 2.64 -6.23 -8.80
N LEU A 155 1.36 -6.45 -8.48
CA LEU A 155 0.82 -7.78 -8.26
C LEU A 155 0.89 -8.67 -9.51
N ALA A 156 0.67 -8.09 -10.70
CA ALA A 156 0.72 -8.81 -11.98
C ALA A 156 2.15 -9.13 -12.45
N LYS A 157 3.15 -8.36 -12.01
CA LYS A 157 4.52 -8.49 -12.50
C LYS A 157 5.31 -9.51 -11.70
N LYS A 158 5.82 -10.56 -12.38
CA LYS A 158 6.80 -11.49 -11.80
C LYS A 158 8.12 -10.76 -11.58
N ILE A 159 8.40 -10.31 -10.35
CA ILE A 159 9.65 -9.62 -10.03
C ILE A 159 10.71 -10.66 -9.71
N LYS A 160 11.86 -10.61 -10.41
CA LYS A 160 13.02 -11.43 -10.08
C LYS A 160 13.62 -10.98 -8.75
N ILE A 161 13.92 -11.93 -7.87
CA ILE A 161 14.44 -11.69 -6.51
C ILE A 161 15.72 -10.82 -6.50
N SER A 162 16.57 -10.96 -7.53
CA SER A 162 17.83 -10.20 -7.65
C SER A 162 17.64 -8.67 -7.72
N HIS A 163 16.48 -8.17 -8.14
CA HIS A 163 16.19 -6.74 -8.25
C HIS A 163 15.46 -6.16 -7.04
N LEU A 164 15.04 -7.00 -6.09
CA LEU A 164 14.16 -6.61 -4.99
C LEU A 164 14.81 -5.62 -4.02
N VAL A 165 16.11 -5.74 -3.75
CA VAL A 165 16.83 -4.79 -2.88
C VAL A 165 16.83 -3.40 -3.49
N TRP A 166 17.07 -3.29 -4.80
CA TRP A 166 17.08 -2.02 -5.51
C TRP A 166 15.68 -1.40 -5.56
N ILE A 167 14.68 -2.23 -5.87
CA ILE A 167 13.25 -1.83 -5.86
C ILE A 167 12.86 -1.30 -4.48
N ASN A 168 13.21 -2.00 -3.40
CA ASN A 168 12.93 -1.56 -2.03
C ASN A 168 13.56 -0.20 -1.73
N ARG A 169 14.79 0.04 -2.19
CA ARG A 169 15.47 1.34 -1.98
C ARG A 169 14.76 2.47 -2.74
N VAL A 170 14.43 2.27 -4.00
CA VAL A 170 13.72 3.28 -4.82
C VAL A 170 12.35 3.57 -4.24
N CYS A 171 11.54 2.52 -3.99
CA CYS A 171 10.19 2.67 -3.43
C CYS A 171 10.22 3.30 -2.03
N GLY A 172 11.14 2.88 -1.17
CA GLY A 172 11.31 3.46 0.15
C GLY A 172 11.69 4.94 0.09
N THR A 173 12.57 5.34 -0.83
CA THR A 173 12.93 6.76 -1.04
C THR A 173 11.72 7.59 -1.47
N VAL A 174 10.90 7.07 -2.41
CA VAL A 174 9.66 7.72 -2.84
C VAL A 174 8.71 7.93 -1.66
N LEU A 175 8.51 6.90 -0.83
CA LEU A 175 7.67 7.01 0.37
C LEU A 175 8.21 8.02 1.39
N ILE A 176 9.52 8.08 1.62
CA ILE A 176 10.15 9.07 2.51
C ILE A 176 9.85 10.50 2.00
N ILE A 177 10.07 10.76 0.72
CA ILE A 177 9.83 12.07 0.12
C ILE A 177 8.36 12.48 0.29
N TYR A 178 7.43 11.58 -0.01
CA TYR A 178 5.99 11.85 0.18
C TYR A 178 5.62 12.03 1.65
N GLY A 179 6.16 11.22 2.57
CA GLY A 179 5.93 11.36 4.00
C GLY A 179 6.39 12.71 4.53
N ILE A 180 7.58 13.18 4.14
CA ILE A 180 8.09 14.51 4.49
C ILE A 180 7.18 15.61 3.93
N LYS A 181 6.74 15.48 2.67
CA LYS A 181 5.80 16.43 2.07
C LYS A 181 4.51 16.53 2.85
N LEU A 182 3.89 15.40 3.23
CA LEU A 182 2.65 15.36 4.00
C LEU A 182 2.80 16.05 5.38
N VAL A 183 3.92 15.80 6.07
CA VAL A 183 4.22 16.49 7.34
C VAL A 183 4.37 17.99 7.13
N TYR A 184 5.09 18.40 6.09
CA TYR A 184 5.24 19.82 5.74
C TYR A 184 3.88 20.48 5.48
N ASP A 185 3.02 19.86 4.67
CA ASP A 185 1.68 20.38 4.38
C ASP A 185 0.81 20.47 5.66
N GLY A 186 0.95 19.51 6.58
CA GLY A 186 0.32 19.56 7.90
C GLY A 186 0.82 20.72 8.76
N ILE A 187 2.13 20.99 8.79
CA ILE A 187 2.71 22.12 9.53
C ILE A 187 2.24 23.45 8.94
N VAL A 188 2.25 23.59 7.62
CA VAL A 188 1.74 24.80 6.94
C VAL A 188 0.26 25.03 7.28
N MET A 189 -0.56 23.97 7.26
CA MET A 189 -1.97 24.05 7.66
C MET A 189 -2.11 24.50 9.12
N MET A 190 -1.29 23.97 10.03
CA MET A 190 -1.32 24.36 11.46
C MET A 190 -0.98 25.84 11.67
N LEU A 191 -0.06 26.39 10.89
CA LEU A 191 0.34 27.80 10.98
C LEU A 191 -0.66 28.78 10.33
N SER A 192 -1.61 28.25 9.53
CA SER A 192 -2.65 29.04 8.85
C SER A 192 -3.99 29.09 9.60
N ILE A 193 -4.10 28.37 10.72
CA ILE A 193 -5.24 28.39 11.65
C ILE A 193 -4.99 29.42 12.75
#